data_27ee43f9e8ab0226bfff7d886ae459de
#
_entry.id   27ee43f9e8ab0226bfff7d886ae459de
#
_cell.length_a   1.000
_cell.length_b   1.000
_cell.length_c   1.000
_cell.angle_alpha   90.00
_cell.angle_beta   90.00
_cell.angle_gamma   90.00
#
_symmetry.space_group_name_H-M   'P 1'
#
loop_
_entity.id
_entity.type
_entity.pdbx_description
1 polymer ?
#
loop_
_entity_poly.entity_id
_entity_poly.type
_entity_poly.pdbx_seq_one_letter_code
_entity_poly.pdbx_strand_id
1 'polypeptide(L)'
;MEITRTLNFSEKRLFGAESRCNCKYSQLQVLQLLLLFPCFMIKNAFNYSTSSLCGIADCGKDVFYRFLSREDYDWRNILINITTQLWRKTLANTERDDKTPICLMVDDTDYPKRGIQTEMIGKVFSHVEHKMILGFKGLFLGITDGSTQMLMDFCLVGERGKNGMYNLKQKQLDARFTKERDKDSHTAKRIKEYDESKITLMIEMIKRLIARKIHFDYILADSWFACAEVIKFVTSRHIKCHYLGMIKMGKTKYHYNRKDYTAKALVALFDHPKKGRKYSRSLGCYYVTVDVEFAGRKVRLFFTKRNKKSDWNALITTNTELEFKEAYRIYSMRWSLEVVFKDSKGNLGLGKYQVRNFASQIACTAITAMQYNILATARRFSSYETIGGLFREVTRNSVELTITERIWGMIIDIVNEIAQCFEIEDEKILETLINRSDKLQHFIQIYELKMAS
;
A
#
# COMPACT_ATOMS: atom_id res chain seq x y z
N MET A 1 5.73 18.61 2.80
CA MET A 1 7.04 18.79 3.47
C MET A 1 6.92 18.78 5.00
N GLU A 2 5.87 19.31 5.58
CA GLU A 2 5.67 19.33 7.04
C GLU A 2 5.59 17.92 7.67
N ILE A 3 4.89 16.98 7.03
CA ILE A 3 4.83 15.58 7.48
C ILE A 3 6.23 14.94 7.53
N THR A 4 7.10 15.23 6.57
CA THR A 4 8.47 14.67 6.57
C THR A 4 9.38 15.34 7.61
N ARG A 5 9.13 16.60 7.97
CA ARG A 5 9.85 17.29 9.06
C ARG A 5 9.45 16.78 10.44
N THR A 6 8.16 16.40 10.61
CA THR A 6 7.65 15.85 11.88
C THR A 6 8.04 14.37 12.09
N LEU A 7 8.49 13.67 11.04
CA LEU A 7 9.01 12.32 11.11
C LEU A 7 10.53 12.42 11.37
N ASN A 8 10.98 11.84 12.46
CA ASN A 8 12.37 11.90 12.91
C ASN A 8 13.27 10.98 12.05
N PHE A 9 13.53 11.37 10.78
CA PHE A 9 14.30 10.60 9.82
C PHE A 9 15.70 11.23 9.61
N SER A 10 16.73 10.46 9.91
CA SER A 10 18.08 10.69 9.39
C SER A 10 18.37 9.71 8.24
N GLU A 11 19.23 10.10 7.33
CA GLU A 11 19.69 9.22 6.26
C GLU A 11 20.30 7.94 6.81
N LYS A 12 21.14 8.05 7.84
CA LYS A 12 21.76 6.91 8.53
C LYS A 12 20.73 5.91 9.02
N ARG A 13 19.60 6.39 9.54
CA ARG A 13 18.52 5.52 10.05
C ARG A 13 17.74 4.83 8.93
N LEU A 14 17.55 5.51 7.80
CA LEU A 14 16.78 4.96 6.66
C LEU A 14 17.64 4.09 5.76
N PHE A 15 18.85 4.55 5.43
CA PHE A 15 19.68 3.95 4.39
C PHE A 15 20.95 3.28 4.95
N GLY A 16 21.15 3.28 6.27
CA GLY A 16 22.32 2.70 6.92
C GLY A 16 23.59 3.56 6.86
N ALA A 17 23.62 4.59 6.02
CA ALA A 17 24.74 5.50 5.85
C ALA A 17 24.25 6.91 5.50
N GLU A 18 25.05 7.91 5.80
CA GLU A 18 24.84 9.29 5.37
C GLU A 18 25.43 9.50 3.96
N SER A 19 24.85 10.43 3.21
CA SER A 19 25.41 10.85 1.92
C SER A 19 26.78 11.48 2.12
N ARG A 20 27.70 11.23 1.19
CA ARG A 20 29.04 11.86 1.25
C ARG A 20 28.91 13.38 1.10
N CYS A 21 29.80 14.13 1.75
CA CYS A 21 29.77 15.61 1.77
C CYS A 21 29.77 16.24 0.37
N ASN A 22 30.34 15.57 -0.63
CA ASN A 22 30.42 16.05 -2.01
C ASN A 22 29.24 15.58 -2.91
N CYS A 23 28.21 14.93 -2.35
CA CYS A 23 27.01 14.58 -3.12
C CYS A 23 26.14 15.83 -3.31
N LYS A 24 25.83 16.19 -4.55
CA LYS A 24 24.92 17.31 -4.88
C LYS A 24 23.53 17.14 -4.26
N TYR A 25 23.04 15.90 -4.15
CA TYR A 25 21.75 15.55 -3.56
C TYR A 25 21.92 14.44 -2.54
N SER A 26 21.32 14.62 -1.37
CA SER A 26 21.29 13.60 -0.36
C SER A 26 20.28 12.49 -0.72
N GLN A 27 20.47 11.29 -0.17
CA GLN A 27 19.53 10.15 -0.38
C GLN A 27 18.12 10.51 0.10
N LEU A 28 18.02 11.27 1.19
CA LEU A 28 16.75 11.71 1.74
C LEU A 28 16.05 12.71 0.82
N GLN A 29 16.78 13.65 0.23
CA GLN A 29 16.23 14.59 -0.77
C GLN A 29 15.67 13.86 -1.99
N VAL A 30 16.41 12.88 -2.53
CA VAL A 30 15.96 12.09 -3.68
C VAL A 30 14.67 11.31 -3.33
N LEU A 31 14.60 10.71 -2.12
CA LEU A 31 13.39 10.06 -1.65
C LEU A 31 12.21 11.04 -1.54
N GLN A 32 12.44 12.22 -0.97
CA GLN A 32 11.41 13.26 -0.82
C GLN A 32 10.86 13.70 -2.18
N LEU A 33 11.74 13.93 -3.16
CA LEU A 33 11.33 14.26 -4.53
C LEU A 33 10.47 13.16 -5.15
N LEU A 34 10.88 11.88 -5.04
CA LEU A 34 10.12 10.75 -5.53
C LEU A 34 8.74 10.61 -4.86
N LEU A 35 8.63 10.93 -3.57
CA LEU A 35 7.36 10.94 -2.85
C LEU A 35 6.39 12.01 -3.39
N LEU A 36 6.90 13.11 -3.92
CA LEU A 36 6.10 14.22 -4.47
C LEU A 36 5.69 13.99 -5.94
N PHE A 37 6.32 13.08 -6.69
CA PHE A 37 6.04 12.86 -8.11
C PHE A 37 4.55 12.80 -8.47
N PRO A 38 3.70 12.01 -7.78
CA PRO A 38 2.29 11.94 -8.15
C PRO A 38 1.56 13.28 -7.98
N CYS A 39 1.90 14.05 -6.94
CA CYS A 39 1.27 15.35 -6.66
C CYS A 39 1.57 16.40 -7.74
N PHE A 40 2.73 16.29 -8.39
CA PHE A 40 3.15 17.13 -9.51
C PHE A 40 2.91 16.49 -10.88
N MET A 41 2.10 15.44 -10.95
CA MET A 41 1.76 14.69 -12.17
C MET A 41 2.98 14.13 -12.93
N ILE A 42 4.11 13.94 -12.25
CA ILE A 42 5.34 13.38 -12.82
C ILE A 42 5.17 11.87 -12.94
N LYS A 43 4.99 11.38 -14.16
CA LYS A 43 4.75 9.94 -14.42
C LYS A 43 6.00 9.07 -14.30
N ASN A 44 7.17 9.64 -14.57
CA ASN A 44 8.46 8.93 -14.49
C ASN A 44 9.60 9.94 -14.37
N ALA A 45 10.81 9.46 -14.04
CA ALA A 45 11.98 10.31 -13.87
C ALA A 45 12.41 11.06 -15.14
N PHE A 46 12.04 10.58 -16.34
CA PHE A 46 12.32 11.29 -17.61
C PHE A 46 11.54 12.63 -17.70
N ASN A 47 10.32 12.66 -17.19
CA ASN A 47 9.48 13.86 -17.19
C ASN A 47 9.83 14.85 -16.05
N TYR A 48 10.80 14.52 -15.22
CA TYR A 48 11.18 15.37 -14.09
C TYR A 48 11.74 16.73 -14.55
N SER A 49 12.62 16.74 -15.56
CA SER A 49 13.29 17.95 -16.06
C SER A 49 12.34 19.00 -16.63
N THR A 50 11.13 18.59 -17.03
CA THR A 50 10.09 19.50 -17.55
C THR A 50 9.04 19.85 -16.51
N SER A 51 9.20 19.37 -15.28
CA SER A 51 8.28 19.65 -14.17
C SER A 51 8.73 20.86 -13.37
N SER A 52 7.78 21.52 -12.71
CA SER A 52 8.09 22.61 -11.77
C SER A 52 8.92 22.15 -10.56
N LEU A 53 8.84 20.87 -10.21
CA LEU A 53 9.65 20.32 -9.13
C LEU A 53 11.15 20.36 -9.46
N CYS A 54 11.52 20.41 -10.74
CA CYS A 54 12.91 20.60 -11.20
C CYS A 54 13.49 21.97 -10.77
N GLY A 55 12.66 23.01 -10.67
CA GLY A 55 13.08 24.31 -10.16
C GLY A 55 13.50 24.29 -8.68
N ILE A 56 12.99 23.33 -7.90
CA ILE A 56 13.38 23.16 -6.48
C ILE A 56 14.71 22.41 -6.36
N ALA A 57 14.94 21.44 -7.23
CA ALA A 57 16.16 20.63 -7.25
C ALA A 57 16.50 20.23 -8.70
N ASP A 58 17.40 20.95 -9.33
CA ASP A 58 17.84 20.67 -10.71
C ASP A 58 18.69 19.41 -10.76
N CYS A 59 18.06 18.25 -10.87
CA CYS A 59 18.72 16.97 -11.02
C CYS A 59 18.26 16.21 -12.27
N GLY A 60 19.19 15.53 -12.91
CA GLY A 60 18.89 14.70 -14.08
C GLY A 60 18.18 13.39 -13.69
N LYS A 61 17.47 12.80 -14.67
CA LYS A 61 16.76 11.51 -14.54
C LYS A 61 17.63 10.38 -13.96
N ASP A 62 18.94 10.40 -14.23
CA ASP A 62 19.87 9.35 -13.83
C ASP A 62 20.07 9.29 -12.31
N VAL A 63 19.84 10.40 -11.59
CA VAL A 63 19.87 10.43 -10.12
C VAL A 63 18.79 9.49 -9.58
N PHE A 64 17.57 9.59 -10.12
CA PHE A 64 16.45 8.73 -9.72
C PHE A 64 16.65 7.28 -10.15
N TYR A 65 17.13 7.03 -11.37
CA TYR A 65 17.37 5.67 -11.84
C TYR A 65 18.44 4.95 -11.01
N ARG A 66 19.55 5.63 -10.70
CA ARG A 66 20.59 5.08 -9.82
C ARG A 66 20.08 4.84 -8.41
N PHE A 67 19.32 5.77 -7.86
CA PHE A 67 18.73 5.64 -6.52
C PHE A 67 17.76 4.44 -6.44
N LEU A 68 16.86 4.30 -7.41
CA LEU A 68 15.88 3.21 -7.44
C LEU A 68 16.50 1.84 -7.72
N SER A 69 17.66 1.77 -8.38
CA SER A 69 18.35 0.52 -8.73
C SER A 69 19.36 0.03 -7.70
N ARG A 70 19.50 0.72 -6.58
CA ARG A 70 20.40 0.33 -5.50
C ARG A 70 19.93 -0.96 -4.82
N GLU A 71 20.87 -1.89 -4.64
CA GLU A 71 20.59 -3.22 -4.10
C GLU A 71 20.89 -3.33 -2.60
N ASP A 72 21.63 -2.37 -2.08
CA ASP A 72 22.01 -2.22 -0.68
C ASP A 72 20.92 -1.54 0.18
N TYR A 73 19.89 -0.95 -0.42
CA TYR A 73 18.79 -0.35 0.33
C TYR A 73 17.81 -1.40 0.84
N ASP A 74 17.57 -1.42 2.15
CA ASP A 74 16.52 -2.21 2.75
C ASP A 74 15.17 -1.49 2.64
N TRP A 75 14.58 -1.51 1.45
CA TRP A 75 13.27 -0.90 1.18
C TRP A 75 12.16 -1.38 2.10
N ARG A 76 12.23 -2.63 2.57
CA ARG A 76 11.30 -3.16 3.56
C ARG A 76 11.43 -2.43 4.89
N ASN A 77 12.66 -2.33 5.38
CA ASN A 77 12.94 -1.67 6.65
C ASN A 77 12.59 -0.17 6.58
N ILE A 78 12.89 0.48 5.45
CA ILE A 78 12.51 1.88 5.19
C ILE A 78 11.00 2.04 5.27
N LEU A 79 10.22 1.24 4.52
CA LEU A 79 8.77 1.28 4.53
C LEU A 79 8.18 1.06 5.93
N ILE A 80 8.60 -0.02 6.61
CA ILE A 80 8.05 -0.34 7.93
C ILE A 80 8.40 0.75 8.95
N ASN A 81 9.61 1.33 8.91
CA ASN A 81 10.01 2.39 9.82
C ASN A 81 9.18 3.66 9.64
N ILE A 82 8.99 4.09 8.38
CA ILE A 82 8.16 5.26 8.04
C ILE A 82 6.72 5.01 8.45
N THR A 83 6.15 3.88 8.04
CA THR A 83 4.76 3.55 8.32
C THR A 83 4.49 3.41 9.82
N THR A 84 5.41 2.80 10.57
CA THR A 84 5.27 2.66 12.04
C THR A 84 5.22 4.02 12.73
N GLN A 85 6.02 5.00 12.27
CA GLN A 85 5.98 6.35 12.86
C GLN A 85 4.68 7.06 12.49
N LEU A 86 4.25 7.00 11.23
CA LEU A 86 2.96 7.55 10.78
C LEU A 86 1.81 6.93 11.58
N TRP A 87 1.79 5.60 11.71
CA TRP A 87 0.77 4.86 12.45
C TRP A 87 0.69 5.29 13.92
N ARG A 88 1.82 5.30 14.61
CA ARG A 88 1.89 5.72 16.02
C ARG A 88 1.42 7.16 16.22
N LYS A 89 1.84 8.08 15.34
CA LYS A 89 1.40 9.49 15.40
C LYS A 89 -0.10 9.61 15.11
N THR A 90 -0.62 8.85 14.14
CA THR A 90 -2.06 8.83 13.86
C THR A 90 -2.85 8.37 15.09
N LEU A 91 -2.46 7.26 15.71
CA LEU A 91 -3.14 6.75 16.91
C LEU A 91 -3.04 7.71 18.10
N ALA A 92 -1.88 8.35 18.31
CA ALA A 92 -1.66 9.26 19.44
C ALA A 92 -2.44 10.58 19.34
N ASN A 93 -2.83 10.99 18.12
CA ASN A 93 -3.49 12.28 17.87
C ASN A 93 -4.94 12.12 17.39
N THR A 94 -5.54 10.95 17.56
CA THR A 94 -6.95 10.71 17.20
C THR A 94 -7.68 10.03 18.33
N GLU A 95 -8.89 10.51 18.62
CA GLU A 95 -9.82 9.75 19.47
C GLU A 95 -10.23 8.47 18.73
N ARG A 96 -10.11 7.36 19.39
CA ARG A 96 -10.48 6.05 18.88
C ARG A 96 -11.56 5.45 19.77
N ASP A 97 -12.55 4.83 19.13
CA ASP A 97 -13.46 3.95 19.86
C ASP A 97 -12.69 2.69 20.29
N ASP A 98 -12.49 2.52 21.60
CA ASP A 98 -11.78 1.39 22.19
C ASP A 98 -12.40 0.02 21.85
N LYS A 99 -13.66 0.01 21.43
CA LYS A 99 -14.34 -1.20 20.95
C LYS A 99 -13.96 -1.60 19.53
N THR A 100 -13.32 -0.71 18.77
CA THR A 100 -12.88 -1.04 17.41
C THR A 100 -11.46 -1.59 17.44
N PRO A 101 -11.28 -2.88 17.10
CA PRO A 101 -9.97 -3.52 17.16
C PRO A 101 -9.04 -2.98 16.08
N ILE A 102 -7.74 -3.05 16.34
CA ILE A 102 -6.71 -2.88 15.31
C ILE A 102 -6.54 -4.20 14.59
N CYS A 103 -6.64 -4.16 13.26
CA CYS A 103 -6.56 -5.36 12.44
C CYS A 103 -5.40 -5.30 11.45
N LEU A 104 -4.68 -6.40 11.32
CA LEU A 104 -3.84 -6.64 10.14
C LEU A 104 -4.71 -7.23 9.03
N MET A 105 -4.46 -6.81 7.80
CA MET A 105 -5.16 -7.29 6.61
C MET A 105 -4.14 -7.85 5.64
N VAL A 106 -4.41 -9.04 5.10
CA VAL A 106 -3.55 -9.69 4.11
C VAL A 106 -4.36 -9.97 2.85
N ASP A 107 -3.83 -9.52 1.73
CA ASP A 107 -4.40 -9.82 0.42
C ASP A 107 -3.35 -9.68 -0.68
N ASP A 108 -3.62 -10.22 -1.87
CA ASP A 108 -2.75 -10.05 -3.02
C ASP A 108 -3.41 -9.25 -4.15
N THR A 109 -2.58 -8.69 -5.00
CA THR A 109 -3.05 -7.94 -6.16
C THR A 109 -2.16 -8.17 -7.37
N ASP A 110 -2.76 -8.07 -8.56
CA ASP A 110 -2.05 -8.26 -9.84
C ASP A 110 -1.13 -7.07 -10.14
N TYR A 111 0.09 -7.39 -10.61
CA TYR A 111 1.09 -6.45 -11.11
C TYR A 111 1.38 -6.74 -12.59
N PRO A 112 0.49 -6.35 -13.50
CA PRO A 112 0.68 -6.58 -14.93
C PRO A 112 1.88 -5.80 -15.46
N LYS A 113 2.66 -6.45 -16.33
CA LYS A 113 3.82 -5.86 -17.01
C LYS A 113 3.68 -5.98 -18.51
N ARG A 114 4.34 -5.08 -19.24
CA ARG A 114 4.44 -5.10 -20.68
C ARG A 114 5.87 -5.44 -21.06
N GLY A 115 6.04 -6.51 -21.80
CA GLY A 115 7.36 -6.94 -22.26
C GLY A 115 8.08 -7.91 -21.32
N ILE A 116 8.81 -8.82 -21.94
CA ILE A 116 9.48 -9.96 -21.30
C ILE A 116 10.83 -9.58 -20.67
N GLN A 117 11.42 -8.45 -21.05
CA GLN A 117 12.75 -8.03 -20.58
C GLN A 117 12.71 -7.41 -19.17
N THR A 118 11.94 -7.99 -18.28
CA THR A 118 11.88 -7.62 -16.86
C THR A 118 12.48 -8.76 -16.05
N GLU A 119 13.31 -8.42 -15.08
CA GLU A 119 13.91 -9.40 -14.20
C GLU A 119 12.84 -10.12 -13.37
N MET A 120 13.00 -11.42 -13.16
CA MET A 120 12.05 -12.28 -12.45
C MET A 120 10.63 -12.31 -13.04
N ILE A 121 10.42 -11.83 -14.27
CA ILE A 121 9.08 -11.83 -14.88
C ILE A 121 8.57 -13.25 -15.10
N GLY A 122 7.29 -13.45 -14.89
CA GLY A 122 6.57 -14.69 -15.17
C GLY A 122 5.14 -14.40 -15.63
N LYS A 123 4.36 -15.44 -15.85
CA LYS A 123 2.91 -15.31 -16.01
C LYS A 123 2.23 -15.78 -14.74
N VAL A 124 1.34 -14.95 -14.22
CA VAL A 124 0.52 -15.22 -13.03
C VAL A 124 -0.95 -15.23 -13.41
N PHE A 125 -1.75 -16.01 -12.70
CA PHE A 125 -3.20 -16.06 -12.97
C PHE A 125 -3.92 -14.85 -12.38
N SER A 126 -4.56 -14.06 -13.22
CA SER A 126 -5.43 -12.97 -12.79
C SER A 126 -6.84 -13.49 -12.52
N HIS A 127 -7.30 -13.38 -11.27
CA HIS A 127 -8.67 -13.70 -10.92
C HIS A 127 -9.67 -12.67 -11.44
N VAL A 128 -9.22 -11.45 -11.72
CA VAL A 128 -10.05 -10.36 -12.27
C VAL A 128 -10.26 -10.55 -13.77
N GLU A 129 -9.19 -10.89 -14.50
CA GLU A 129 -9.23 -11.08 -15.96
C GLU A 129 -9.52 -12.53 -16.38
N HIS A 130 -9.58 -13.46 -15.42
CA HIS A 130 -9.76 -14.92 -15.63
C HIS A 130 -8.78 -15.54 -16.63
N LYS A 131 -7.55 -15.01 -16.69
CA LYS A 131 -6.49 -15.47 -17.60
C LYS A 131 -5.09 -15.32 -17.01
N MET A 132 -4.11 -15.97 -17.65
CA MET A 132 -2.70 -15.76 -17.35
C MET A 132 -2.24 -14.41 -17.89
N ILE A 133 -1.70 -13.55 -17.03
CA ILE A 133 -1.12 -12.25 -17.38
C ILE A 133 0.38 -12.27 -17.15
N LEU A 134 1.14 -11.52 -17.95
CA LEU A 134 2.56 -11.29 -17.72
C LEU A 134 2.73 -10.32 -16.56
N GLY A 135 3.49 -10.70 -15.52
CA GLY A 135 3.65 -9.84 -14.35
C GLY A 135 4.02 -10.58 -13.07
N PHE A 136 3.69 -9.96 -11.94
CA PHE A 136 3.88 -10.47 -10.59
C PHE A 136 2.56 -10.49 -9.83
N LYS A 137 2.51 -11.21 -8.72
CA LYS A 137 1.54 -10.99 -7.64
C LYS A 137 2.21 -10.15 -6.55
N GLY A 138 1.58 -9.06 -6.16
CA GLY A 138 1.99 -8.31 -4.97
C GLY A 138 1.19 -8.79 -3.78
N LEU A 139 1.82 -9.50 -2.84
CA LEU A 139 1.23 -9.85 -1.55
C LEU A 139 1.49 -8.69 -0.60
N PHE A 140 0.45 -8.15 0.01
CA PHE A 140 0.54 -7.01 0.93
C PHE A 140 0.01 -7.33 2.31
N LEU A 141 0.66 -6.73 3.31
CA LEU A 141 0.21 -6.67 4.69
C LEU A 141 -0.15 -5.22 5.01
N GLY A 142 -1.42 -4.97 5.29
CA GLY A 142 -1.93 -3.69 5.74
C GLY A 142 -2.30 -3.72 7.22
N ILE A 143 -2.45 -2.54 7.82
CA ILE A 143 -2.99 -2.33 9.17
C ILE A 143 -4.13 -1.33 9.12
N THR A 144 -5.17 -1.54 9.95
CA THR A 144 -6.31 -0.63 10.05
C THR A 144 -6.86 -0.55 11.48
N ASP A 145 -7.37 0.63 11.84
CA ASP A 145 -8.19 0.89 13.03
C ASP A 145 -9.69 1.07 12.68
N GLY A 146 -10.09 0.68 11.47
CA GLY A 146 -11.43 0.89 10.92
C GLY A 146 -11.61 2.22 10.18
N SER A 147 -10.79 3.24 10.48
CA SER A 147 -10.87 4.56 9.86
C SER A 147 -9.67 4.89 8.97
N THR A 148 -8.49 4.46 9.38
CA THR A 148 -7.23 4.66 8.64
C THR A 148 -6.67 3.31 8.22
N GLN A 149 -6.15 3.22 7.00
CA GLN A 149 -5.51 2.03 6.46
C GLN A 149 -4.10 2.39 6.00
N MET A 150 -3.10 1.58 6.36
CA MET A 150 -1.72 1.76 5.93
C MET A 150 -1.10 0.45 5.46
N LEU A 151 -0.22 0.51 4.46
CA LEU A 151 0.55 -0.63 3.97
C LEU A 151 1.84 -0.76 4.80
N MET A 152 2.01 -1.90 5.48
CA MET A 152 3.14 -2.13 6.39
C MET A 152 4.28 -2.86 5.71
N ASP A 153 3.98 -3.89 4.91
CA ASP A 153 4.98 -4.74 4.24
C ASP A 153 4.38 -5.32 2.95
N PHE A 154 5.24 -5.81 2.06
CA PHE A 154 4.81 -6.48 0.83
C PHE A 154 5.87 -7.47 0.35
N CYS A 155 5.44 -8.42 -0.49
CA CYS A 155 6.31 -9.30 -1.28
C CYS A 155 5.84 -9.30 -2.73
N LEU A 156 6.78 -9.33 -3.68
CA LEU A 156 6.49 -9.59 -5.08
C LEU A 156 6.78 -11.07 -5.33
N VAL A 157 5.77 -11.82 -5.73
CA VAL A 157 5.85 -13.26 -5.91
C VAL A 157 5.48 -13.67 -7.34
N GLY A 158 6.04 -14.79 -7.78
CA GLY A 158 5.74 -15.44 -9.04
C GLY A 158 4.90 -16.70 -8.85
N GLU A 159 4.50 -17.29 -9.96
CA GLU A 159 3.87 -18.61 -10.02
C GLU A 159 4.75 -19.52 -10.87
N ARG A 160 5.46 -20.46 -10.25
CA ARG A 160 6.38 -21.39 -10.97
C ARG A 160 5.72 -22.14 -12.10
N GLY A 161 4.41 -22.41 -11.99
CA GLY A 161 3.69 -23.27 -12.92
C GLY A 161 4.11 -24.74 -12.80
N LYS A 162 3.45 -25.61 -13.57
CA LYS A 162 3.68 -27.07 -13.51
C LYS A 162 5.09 -27.48 -13.98
N ASN A 163 5.67 -26.75 -14.92
CA ASN A 163 6.99 -27.02 -15.50
C ASN A 163 8.15 -26.26 -14.83
N GLY A 164 7.90 -25.51 -13.77
CA GLY A 164 8.92 -24.71 -13.11
C GLY A 164 9.41 -23.48 -13.90
N MET A 165 8.83 -23.21 -15.08
CA MET A 165 9.27 -22.15 -16.00
C MET A 165 8.44 -20.85 -15.88
N TYR A 166 7.74 -20.65 -14.79
CA TYR A 166 6.88 -19.47 -14.53
C TYR A 166 5.83 -19.24 -15.63
N ASN A 167 5.29 -20.35 -16.17
CA ASN A 167 4.32 -20.36 -17.27
C ASN A 167 4.81 -19.65 -18.55
N LEU A 168 6.13 -19.57 -18.76
CA LEU A 168 6.81 -19.03 -19.94
C LEU A 168 7.30 -20.16 -20.85
N LYS A 169 7.56 -19.83 -22.13
CA LYS A 169 8.33 -20.68 -23.04
C LYS A 169 9.83 -20.44 -22.81
N GLN A 170 10.70 -21.44 -23.14
CA GLN A 170 12.16 -21.32 -22.93
C GLN A 170 12.73 -20.03 -23.54
N LYS A 171 12.42 -19.73 -24.81
CA LYS A 171 12.84 -18.48 -25.47
C LYS A 171 12.43 -17.21 -24.72
N GLN A 172 11.29 -17.24 -24.01
CA GLN A 172 10.85 -16.09 -23.19
C GLN A 172 11.61 -16.01 -21.87
N LEU A 173 11.93 -17.17 -21.29
CA LEU A 173 12.72 -17.27 -20.07
C LEU A 173 14.14 -16.73 -20.31
N ASP A 174 14.75 -17.11 -21.44
CA ASP A 174 16.10 -16.68 -21.84
C ASP A 174 16.15 -15.17 -22.18
N ALA A 175 15.04 -14.61 -22.63
CA ALA A 175 14.93 -13.19 -22.98
C ALA A 175 14.71 -12.26 -21.75
N ARG A 176 14.52 -12.84 -20.53
CA ARG A 176 14.39 -12.05 -19.31
C ARG A 176 15.68 -11.29 -19.02
N PHE A 177 15.55 -10.09 -18.50
CA PHE A 177 16.69 -9.38 -17.94
C PHE A 177 17.24 -10.15 -16.73
N THR A 178 18.55 -10.33 -16.70
CA THR A 178 19.26 -10.93 -15.58
C THR A 178 20.39 -9.99 -15.15
N LYS A 179 20.71 -10.00 -13.87
CA LYS A 179 21.79 -9.20 -13.30
C LYS A 179 22.53 -10.01 -12.25
N GLU A 180 23.84 -10.06 -12.36
CA GLU A 180 24.68 -10.57 -11.28
C GLU A 180 24.64 -9.62 -10.08
N ARG A 181 24.58 -10.18 -8.89
CA ARG A 181 24.52 -9.42 -7.64
C ARG A 181 25.14 -10.18 -6.47
N ASP A 182 25.50 -9.42 -5.45
CA ASP A 182 25.88 -9.98 -4.16
C ASP A 182 24.70 -10.76 -3.55
N LYS A 183 24.98 -11.98 -3.11
CA LYS A 183 23.99 -12.90 -2.49
C LYS A 183 23.43 -12.37 -1.18
N ASP A 184 24.17 -11.48 -0.51
CA ASP A 184 23.79 -10.87 0.76
C ASP A 184 23.06 -9.54 0.60
N SER A 185 22.95 -9.02 -0.63
CA SER A 185 22.22 -7.80 -0.93
C SER A 185 20.73 -7.91 -0.51
N HIS A 186 20.13 -6.79 -0.16
CA HIS A 186 18.69 -6.77 0.19
C HIS A 186 17.81 -7.22 -0.98
N THR A 187 18.19 -6.89 -2.21
CA THR A 187 17.48 -7.39 -3.40
C THR A 187 17.56 -8.91 -3.54
N ALA A 188 18.74 -9.52 -3.30
CA ALA A 188 18.89 -10.97 -3.36
C ALA A 188 17.99 -11.70 -2.34
N LYS A 189 17.84 -11.15 -1.13
CA LYS A 189 16.90 -11.64 -0.12
C LYS A 189 15.45 -11.57 -0.60
N ARG A 190 15.07 -10.49 -1.30
CA ARG A 190 13.72 -10.34 -1.90
C ARG A 190 13.47 -11.30 -3.06
N ILE A 191 14.51 -11.64 -3.83
CA ILE A 191 14.41 -12.65 -4.90
C ILE A 191 14.18 -14.06 -4.32
N LYS A 192 14.78 -14.39 -3.18
CA LYS A 192 14.49 -15.67 -2.51
C LYS A 192 13.02 -15.81 -2.12
N GLU A 193 12.36 -14.70 -1.75
CA GLU A 193 10.92 -14.69 -1.44
C GLU A 193 10.01 -14.91 -2.65
N TYR A 194 10.52 -14.67 -3.88
CA TYR A 194 9.73 -14.74 -5.11
C TYR A 194 9.08 -16.11 -5.34
N ASP A 195 9.75 -17.17 -4.93
CA ASP A 195 9.31 -18.55 -5.08
C ASP A 195 8.67 -19.16 -3.82
N GLU A 196 8.61 -18.40 -2.74
CA GLU A 196 8.05 -18.86 -1.47
C GLU A 196 6.51 -18.86 -1.50
N SER A 197 5.93 -19.68 -0.62
CA SER A 197 4.48 -19.72 -0.49
C SER A 197 3.94 -18.41 0.13
N LYS A 198 2.78 -17.96 -0.34
CA LYS A 198 2.11 -16.78 0.23
C LYS A 198 1.81 -16.95 1.73
N ILE A 199 1.59 -18.19 2.19
CA ILE A 199 1.36 -18.49 3.62
C ILE A 199 2.62 -18.25 4.43
N THR A 200 3.76 -18.79 3.99
CA THR A 200 5.06 -18.56 4.62
C THR A 200 5.39 -17.07 4.66
N LEU A 201 5.22 -16.36 3.54
CA LEU A 201 5.49 -14.92 3.44
C LEU A 201 4.58 -14.10 4.36
N MET A 202 3.28 -14.42 4.43
CA MET A 202 2.34 -13.79 5.35
C MET A 202 2.82 -13.94 6.81
N ILE A 203 3.18 -15.14 7.22
CA ILE A 203 3.66 -15.41 8.59
C ILE A 203 4.93 -14.61 8.87
N GLU A 204 5.88 -14.58 7.94
CA GLU A 204 7.13 -13.83 8.10
C GLU A 204 6.89 -12.31 8.15
N MET A 205 5.96 -11.76 7.35
CA MET A 205 5.57 -10.35 7.44
C MET A 205 4.98 -10.02 8.82
N ILE A 206 4.10 -10.89 9.35
CA ILE A 206 3.49 -10.70 10.68
C ILE A 206 4.54 -10.79 11.78
N LYS A 207 5.46 -11.75 11.74
CA LYS A 207 6.57 -11.88 12.70
C LYS A 207 7.42 -10.60 12.75
N ARG A 208 7.68 -9.97 11.60
CA ARG A 208 8.42 -8.69 11.55
C ARG A 208 7.71 -7.57 12.30
N LEU A 209 6.37 -7.48 12.22
CA LEU A 209 5.60 -6.48 12.95
C LEU A 209 5.58 -6.77 14.46
N ILE A 210 5.44 -8.03 14.84
CA ILE A 210 5.52 -8.45 16.24
C ILE A 210 6.88 -8.10 16.84
N ALA A 211 7.98 -8.38 16.13
CA ALA A 211 9.34 -8.03 16.57
C ALA A 211 9.52 -6.50 16.76
N ARG A 212 8.75 -5.68 16.06
CA ARG A 212 8.71 -4.21 16.21
C ARG A 212 7.70 -3.71 17.24
N LYS A 213 7.08 -4.62 17.98
CA LYS A 213 6.07 -4.32 19.02
C LYS A 213 4.90 -3.50 18.48
N ILE A 214 4.45 -3.79 17.24
CA ILE A 214 3.25 -3.21 16.69
C ILE A 214 2.07 -4.01 17.22
N HIS A 215 1.15 -3.32 17.89
CA HIS A 215 -0.05 -3.92 18.45
C HIS A 215 -1.12 -4.12 17.38
N PHE A 216 -1.79 -5.27 17.42
CA PHE A 216 -2.98 -5.60 16.64
C PHE A 216 -3.76 -6.72 17.33
N ASP A 217 -5.08 -6.71 17.15
CA ASP A 217 -6.00 -7.64 17.82
C ASP A 217 -6.39 -8.80 16.90
N TYR A 218 -6.53 -8.53 15.60
CA TYR A 218 -6.95 -9.52 14.61
C TYR A 218 -6.07 -9.52 13.37
N ILE A 219 -5.97 -10.70 12.74
CA ILE A 219 -5.45 -10.90 11.39
C ILE A 219 -6.65 -11.25 10.50
N LEU A 220 -6.94 -10.41 9.50
CA LEU A 220 -8.03 -10.57 8.55
C LEU A 220 -7.47 -11.02 7.20
N ALA A 221 -7.99 -12.11 6.68
CA ALA A 221 -7.57 -12.61 5.38
C ALA A 221 -8.72 -13.33 4.64
N ASP A 222 -8.55 -13.53 3.33
CA ASP A 222 -9.50 -14.28 2.54
C ASP A 222 -9.40 -15.80 2.74
N SER A 223 -10.22 -16.53 2.01
CA SER A 223 -10.30 -17.99 2.14
C SER A 223 -9.05 -18.76 1.69
N TRP A 224 -8.12 -18.12 1.00
CA TRP A 224 -6.86 -18.72 0.61
C TRP A 224 -5.94 -18.92 1.82
N PHE A 225 -5.97 -17.99 2.77
CA PHE A 225 -5.11 -17.99 3.95
C PHE A 225 -5.68 -18.76 5.14
N ALA A 226 -6.92 -19.26 5.06
CA ALA A 226 -7.55 -20.03 6.13
C ALA A 226 -7.06 -21.50 6.13
N CYS A 227 -5.83 -21.73 6.57
CA CYS A 227 -5.20 -23.04 6.59
C CYS A 227 -4.68 -23.42 7.98
N ALA A 228 -4.34 -24.70 8.15
CA ALA A 228 -3.86 -25.25 9.41
C ALA A 228 -2.60 -24.56 9.94
N GLU A 229 -1.69 -24.18 9.05
CA GLU A 229 -0.43 -23.51 9.38
C GLU A 229 -0.67 -22.13 10.02
N VAL A 230 -1.56 -21.32 9.43
CA VAL A 230 -1.92 -20.00 9.96
C VAL A 230 -2.63 -20.11 11.31
N ILE A 231 -3.58 -21.06 11.45
CA ILE A 231 -4.28 -21.25 12.73
C ILE A 231 -3.30 -21.68 13.83
N LYS A 232 -2.38 -22.61 13.55
CA LYS A 232 -1.35 -23.03 14.51
C LYS A 232 -0.42 -21.88 14.89
N PHE A 233 -0.03 -21.06 13.91
CA PHE A 233 0.81 -19.88 14.13
C PHE A 233 0.12 -18.90 15.09
N VAL A 234 -1.10 -18.47 14.77
CA VAL A 234 -1.85 -17.46 15.54
C VAL A 234 -2.18 -17.95 16.96
N THR A 235 -2.44 -19.25 17.12
CA THR A 235 -2.74 -19.86 18.44
C THR A 235 -1.49 -20.29 19.22
N SER A 236 -0.29 -19.95 18.78
CA SER A 236 0.94 -20.22 19.51
C SER A 236 1.06 -19.29 20.73
N ARG A 237 1.76 -19.73 21.80
CA ARG A 237 1.83 -19.03 23.09
C ARG A 237 2.38 -17.60 23.02
N HIS A 238 3.15 -17.28 21.99
CA HIS A 238 3.82 -15.99 21.85
C HIS A 238 3.02 -14.96 21.03
N ILE A 239 1.91 -15.39 20.43
CA ILE A 239 1.07 -14.53 19.58
C ILE A 239 -0.16 -14.10 20.38
N LYS A 240 -0.33 -12.79 20.54
CA LYS A 240 -1.45 -12.20 21.29
C LYS A 240 -2.45 -11.53 20.35
N CYS A 241 -2.97 -12.30 19.40
CA CYS A 241 -4.01 -11.83 18.48
C CYS A 241 -4.91 -13.00 18.07
N HIS A 242 -5.98 -12.69 17.39
CA HIS A 242 -6.89 -13.68 16.82
C HIS A 242 -6.83 -13.68 15.29
N TYR A 243 -7.17 -14.82 14.69
CA TYR A 243 -7.44 -14.92 13.26
C TYR A 243 -8.95 -14.78 13.01
N LEU A 244 -9.32 -14.07 11.97
CA LEU A 244 -10.68 -14.00 11.45
C LEU A 244 -10.63 -13.94 9.93
N GLY A 245 -11.13 -14.96 9.26
CA GLY A 245 -11.07 -15.05 7.80
C GLY A 245 -12.20 -15.86 7.19
N MET A 246 -12.40 -15.72 5.88
CA MET A 246 -13.31 -16.63 5.16
C MET A 246 -12.72 -18.03 5.08
N ILE A 247 -13.58 -19.03 4.93
CA ILE A 247 -13.21 -20.40 4.56
C ILE A 247 -13.95 -20.83 3.29
N LYS A 248 -13.30 -21.71 2.52
CA LYS A 248 -13.94 -22.36 1.36
C LYS A 248 -14.91 -23.43 1.85
N MET A 249 -16.10 -23.47 1.27
CA MET A 249 -17.10 -24.54 1.48
C MET A 249 -16.71 -25.82 0.73
N GLY A 250 -15.42 -26.23 0.91
CA GLY A 250 -14.76 -27.31 0.16
C GLY A 250 -14.55 -28.59 0.97
N LYS A 251 -13.41 -29.23 0.71
CA LYS A 251 -13.05 -30.57 1.26
C LYS A 251 -12.37 -30.51 2.63
N THR A 252 -12.02 -29.32 3.14
CA THR A 252 -11.40 -29.14 4.45
C THR A 252 -12.30 -29.71 5.53
N LYS A 253 -11.73 -30.49 6.47
CA LYS A 253 -12.47 -31.14 7.53
C LYS A 253 -12.27 -30.40 8.86
N TYR A 254 -13.33 -30.36 9.65
CA TYR A 254 -13.43 -29.80 10.98
C TYR A 254 -13.94 -30.87 11.91
N HIS A 255 -13.32 -31.01 13.09
CA HIS A 255 -13.69 -32.04 14.07
C HIS A 255 -14.82 -31.52 14.97
N TYR A 256 -15.94 -32.22 15.01
CA TYR A 256 -17.11 -31.88 15.81
C TYR A 256 -17.75 -33.16 16.37
N ASN A 257 -18.00 -33.21 17.69
CA ASN A 257 -18.59 -34.37 18.36
C ASN A 257 -17.95 -35.71 17.94
N ARG A 258 -16.61 -35.80 18.02
CA ARG A 258 -15.81 -37.01 17.69
C ARG A 258 -15.88 -37.48 16.23
N LYS A 259 -16.34 -36.60 15.32
CA LYS A 259 -16.41 -36.90 13.89
C LYS A 259 -15.88 -35.73 13.06
N ASP A 260 -15.39 -36.05 11.87
CA ASP A 260 -14.88 -35.07 10.94
C ASP A 260 -15.93 -34.71 9.90
N TYR A 261 -16.20 -33.42 9.74
CA TYR A 261 -17.18 -32.89 8.81
C TYR A 261 -16.51 -31.87 7.88
N THR A 262 -16.91 -31.84 6.62
CA THR A 262 -16.65 -30.67 5.76
C THR A 262 -17.53 -29.52 6.23
N ALA A 263 -17.14 -28.27 5.92
CA ALA A 263 -17.96 -27.09 6.26
C ALA A 263 -19.39 -27.22 5.76
N LYS A 264 -19.59 -27.75 4.54
CA LYS A 264 -20.90 -27.98 3.94
C LYS A 264 -21.71 -29.05 4.69
N ALA A 265 -21.10 -30.15 5.08
CA ALA A 265 -21.78 -31.20 5.87
C ALA A 265 -22.08 -30.70 7.30
N LEU A 266 -21.17 -29.93 7.88
CA LEU A 266 -21.35 -29.38 9.23
C LEU A 266 -22.55 -28.41 9.31
N VAL A 267 -22.64 -27.44 8.39
CA VAL A 267 -23.76 -26.48 8.41
C VAL A 267 -25.10 -27.15 8.19
N ALA A 268 -25.16 -28.24 7.40
CA ALA A 268 -26.41 -28.99 7.16
C ALA A 268 -27.01 -29.60 8.45
N LEU A 269 -26.18 -29.90 9.45
CA LEU A 269 -26.65 -30.39 10.77
C LEU A 269 -27.46 -29.31 11.52
N PHE A 270 -27.16 -28.04 11.27
CA PHE A 270 -27.71 -26.88 12.00
C PHE A 270 -28.66 -26.04 11.14
N ASP A 271 -28.85 -26.32 9.86
CA ASP A 271 -29.69 -25.53 8.95
C ASP A 271 -31.18 -25.74 9.21
N HIS A 272 -31.57 -25.62 10.46
CA HIS A 272 -32.98 -25.61 10.88
C HIS A 272 -33.14 -24.70 12.11
N PRO A 273 -34.27 -23.95 12.26
CA PRO A 273 -34.45 -23.04 13.40
C PRO A 273 -34.32 -23.71 14.75
N LYS A 274 -34.85 -24.92 14.91
CA LYS A 274 -34.77 -25.70 16.16
C LYS A 274 -33.37 -26.30 16.41
N LYS A 275 -32.47 -26.28 15.42
CA LYS A 275 -31.13 -26.88 15.50
C LYS A 275 -30.01 -25.82 15.53
N GLY A 276 -30.32 -24.51 15.43
CA GLY A 276 -29.30 -23.47 15.57
C GLY A 276 -29.29 -22.38 14.51
N ARG A 277 -30.08 -22.50 13.40
CA ARG A 277 -30.19 -21.42 12.40
C ARG A 277 -30.93 -20.23 12.99
N LYS A 278 -30.29 -19.08 13.01
CA LYS A 278 -30.81 -17.79 13.47
C LYS A 278 -30.92 -16.82 12.29
N TYR A 279 -31.69 -15.75 12.48
CA TYR A 279 -31.81 -14.66 11.51
C TYR A 279 -31.33 -13.34 12.15
N SER A 280 -30.40 -12.66 11.51
CA SER A 280 -29.95 -11.33 11.91
C SER A 280 -30.73 -10.27 11.13
N ARG A 281 -31.61 -9.55 11.81
CA ARG A 281 -32.38 -8.44 11.18
C ARG A 281 -31.47 -7.32 10.69
N SER A 282 -30.45 -6.96 11.48
CA SER A 282 -29.53 -5.88 11.16
C SER A 282 -28.63 -6.18 9.95
N LEU A 283 -28.29 -7.45 9.71
CA LEU A 283 -27.46 -7.88 8.57
C LEU A 283 -28.26 -8.49 7.42
N GLY A 284 -29.58 -8.67 7.60
CA GLY A 284 -30.48 -9.22 6.59
C GLY A 284 -30.12 -10.64 6.15
N CYS A 285 -29.57 -11.48 7.04
CA CYS A 285 -29.09 -12.81 6.67
C CYS A 285 -29.40 -13.88 7.73
N TYR A 286 -29.48 -15.13 7.27
CA TYR A 286 -29.47 -16.29 8.16
C TYR A 286 -28.04 -16.63 8.56
N TYR A 287 -27.85 -17.06 9.79
CA TYR A 287 -26.55 -17.51 10.28
C TYR A 287 -26.65 -18.70 11.21
N VAL A 288 -25.53 -19.43 11.30
CA VAL A 288 -25.30 -20.54 12.23
C VAL A 288 -23.92 -20.34 12.85
N THR A 289 -23.81 -20.55 14.17
CA THR A 289 -22.54 -20.49 14.90
C THR A 289 -22.21 -21.87 15.44
N VAL A 290 -21.02 -22.37 15.18
CA VAL A 290 -20.57 -23.70 15.63
C VAL A 290 -19.12 -23.62 16.10
N ASP A 291 -18.87 -24.12 17.31
CA ASP A 291 -17.51 -24.30 17.82
C ASP A 291 -16.99 -25.70 17.44
N VAL A 292 -15.79 -25.75 16.88
CA VAL A 292 -15.18 -26.96 16.33
C VAL A 292 -13.69 -26.99 16.64
N GLU A 293 -13.05 -28.12 16.38
CA GLU A 293 -11.59 -28.19 16.34
C GLU A 293 -11.11 -28.19 14.89
N PHE A 294 -10.09 -27.38 14.62
CA PHE A 294 -9.37 -27.34 13.37
C PHE A 294 -7.87 -27.29 13.62
N ALA A 295 -7.12 -28.21 13.01
CA ALA A 295 -5.67 -28.35 13.21
C ALA A 295 -5.26 -28.53 14.69
N GLY A 296 -6.11 -29.19 15.51
CA GLY A 296 -5.89 -29.40 16.94
C GLY A 296 -6.08 -28.13 17.80
N ARG A 297 -6.83 -27.16 17.30
CA ARG A 297 -7.15 -25.90 17.98
C ARG A 297 -8.65 -25.65 17.95
N LYS A 298 -9.20 -25.14 19.06
CA LYS A 298 -10.59 -24.69 19.13
C LYS A 298 -10.76 -23.45 18.26
N VAL A 299 -11.77 -23.45 17.41
CA VAL A 299 -12.13 -22.35 16.53
C VAL A 299 -13.65 -22.24 16.44
N ARG A 300 -14.14 -21.05 16.15
CA ARG A 300 -15.56 -20.78 15.91
C ARG A 300 -15.80 -20.57 14.42
N LEU A 301 -16.83 -21.23 13.90
CA LEU A 301 -17.32 -21.04 12.53
C LEU A 301 -18.61 -20.27 12.55
N PHE A 302 -18.72 -19.27 11.69
CA PHE A 302 -19.95 -18.55 11.40
C PHE A 302 -20.34 -18.83 9.97
N PHE A 303 -21.42 -19.59 9.78
CA PHE A 303 -22.02 -19.80 8.47
C PHE A 303 -23.06 -18.74 8.22
N THR A 304 -23.11 -18.18 7.00
CA THR A 304 -24.03 -17.12 6.61
C THR A 304 -24.65 -17.39 5.25
N LYS A 305 -25.94 -17.08 5.08
CA LYS A 305 -26.60 -17.04 3.77
C LYS A 305 -27.62 -15.90 3.71
N ARG A 306 -27.72 -15.25 2.57
CA ARG A 306 -28.59 -14.09 2.37
C ARG A 306 -30.08 -14.45 2.46
N ASN A 307 -30.47 -15.53 1.85
CA ASN A 307 -31.83 -16.03 1.84
C ASN A 307 -31.87 -17.57 1.89
N LYS A 308 -33.09 -18.16 1.94
CA LYS A 308 -33.20 -19.63 2.02
C LYS A 308 -32.65 -20.39 0.81
N LYS A 309 -32.57 -19.75 -0.37
CA LYS A 309 -32.08 -20.34 -1.63
C LYS A 309 -30.61 -20.09 -1.89
N SER A 310 -29.99 -19.13 -1.20
CA SER A 310 -28.55 -18.80 -1.37
C SER A 310 -27.67 -19.89 -0.78
N ASP A 311 -26.47 -20.02 -1.36
CA ASP A 311 -25.40 -20.85 -0.80
C ASP A 311 -24.89 -20.29 0.52
N TRP A 312 -24.37 -21.19 1.36
CA TRP A 312 -23.70 -20.83 2.58
C TRP A 312 -22.27 -20.32 2.31
N ASN A 313 -21.91 -19.22 2.92
CA ASN A 313 -20.54 -18.77 3.11
C ASN A 313 -20.14 -18.97 4.56
N ALA A 314 -18.85 -19.02 4.86
CA ALA A 314 -18.43 -19.19 6.24
C ALA A 314 -17.17 -18.36 6.59
N LEU A 315 -17.15 -17.89 7.85
CA LEU A 315 -16.00 -17.30 8.51
C LEU A 315 -15.48 -18.26 9.56
N ILE A 316 -14.17 -18.24 9.80
CA ILE A 316 -13.48 -18.93 10.88
C ILE A 316 -12.77 -17.93 11.77
N THR A 317 -12.83 -18.11 13.07
CA THR A 317 -12.07 -17.32 14.02
C THR A 317 -11.46 -18.18 15.13
N THR A 318 -10.30 -17.76 15.64
CA THR A 318 -9.67 -18.35 16.83
C THR A 318 -10.20 -17.71 18.12
N ASN A 319 -11.00 -16.64 18.02
CA ASN A 319 -11.71 -16.06 19.16
C ASN A 319 -13.07 -16.74 19.34
N THR A 320 -13.15 -17.70 20.26
CA THR A 320 -14.40 -18.45 20.51
C THR A 320 -15.43 -17.67 21.32
N GLU A 321 -15.09 -16.50 21.86
CA GLU A 321 -16.03 -15.62 22.55
C GLU A 321 -16.71 -14.62 21.60
N LEU A 322 -16.15 -14.46 20.37
CA LEU A 322 -16.64 -13.49 19.41
C LEU A 322 -18.07 -13.82 18.96
N GLU A 323 -18.95 -12.83 18.98
CA GLU A 323 -20.31 -12.96 18.47
C GLU A 323 -20.39 -12.74 16.95
N PHE A 324 -21.42 -13.30 16.30
CA PHE A 324 -21.57 -13.26 14.84
C PHE A 324 -21.61 -11.82 14.26
N LYS A 325 -22.38 -10.92 14.88
CA LYS A 325 -22.50 -9.54 14.37
C LYS A 325 -21.15 -8.81 14.43
N GLU A 326 -20.43 -9.01 15.52
CA GLU A 326 -19.12 -8.41 15.72
C GLU A 326 -18.09 -9.03 14.78
N ALA A 327 -18.07 -10.35 14.62
CA ALA A 327 -17.23 -11.03 13.64
C ALA A 327 -17.45 -10.49 12.22
N TYR A 328 -18.70 -10.26 11.84
CA TYR A 328 -19.03 -9.70 10.53
C TYR A 328 -18.52 -8.25 10.38
N ARG A 329 -18.72 -7.41 11.42
CA ARG A 329 -18.24 -6.03 11.47
C ARG A 329 -16.72 -5.97 11.32
N ILE A 330 -15.99 -6.76 12.12
CA ILE A 330 -14.53 -6.80 12.09
C ILE A 330 -14.05 -7.32 10.73
N TYR A 331 -14.62 -8.42 10.23
CA TYR A 331 -14.22 -8.97 8.94
C TYR A 331 -14.45 -8.01 7.77
N SER A 332 -15.48 -7.18 7.82
CA SER A 332 -15.75 -6.18 6.79
C SER A 332 -14.62 -5.15 6.63
N MET A 333 -13.82 -4.93 7.69
CA MET A 333 -12.66 -4.04 7.62
C MET A 333 -11.59 -4.53 6.64
N ARG A 334 -11.55 -5.85 6.32
CA ARG A 334 -10.65 -6.41 5.30
C ARG A 334 -10.82 -5.74 3.94
N TRP A 335 -12.07 -5.37 3.60
CA TRP A 335 -12.38 -4.72 2.31
C TRP A 335 -11.61 -3.42 2.10
N SER A 336 -11.18 -2.77 3.17
CA SER A 336 -10.39 -1.54 3.05
C SER A 336 -9.07 -1.74 2.32
N LEU A 337 -8.47 -2.94 2.34
CA LEU A 337 -7.26 -3.23 1.58
C LEU A 337 -7.50 -3.25 0.05
N GLU A 338 -8.69 -3.68 -0.39
CA GLU A 338 -9.08 -3.60 -1.80
C GLU A 338 -9.24 -2.14 -2.25
N VAL A 339 -9.77 -1.27 -1.36
CA VAL A 339 -9.82 0.19 -1.60
C VAL A 339 -8.41 0.78 -1.69
N VAL A 340 -7.49 0.36 -0.79
CA VAL A 340 -6.07 0.73 -0.87
C VAL A 340 -5.46 0.39 -2.23
N PHE A 341 -5.70 -0.82 -2.74
CA PHE A 341 -5.21 -1.23 -4.05
C PHE A 341 -5.81 -0.40 -5.19
N LYS A 342 -7.12 -0.14 -5.14
CA LYS A 342 -7.81 0.70 -6.13
C LYS A 342 -7.21 2.11 -6.18
N ASP A 343 -7.09 2.76 -5.04
CA ASP A 343 -6.57 4.13 -4.93
C ASP A 343 -5.08 4.19 -5.32
N SER A 344 -4.26 3.25 -4.85
CA SER A 344 -2.84 3.19 -5.18
C SER A 344 -2.59 2.92 -6.67
N LYS A 345 -3.37 2.04 -7.30
CA LYS A 345 -3.29 1.77 -8.76
C LYS A 345 -3.82 2.93 -9.58
N GLY A 346 -4.90 3.57 -9.14
CA GLY A 346 -5.55 4.68 -9.84
C GLY A 346 -4.70 5.96 -9.79
N ASN A 347 -4.36 6.40 -8.59
CA ASN A 347 -3.78 7.71 -8.33
C ASN A 347 -2.23 7.70 -8.26
N LEU A 348 -1.63 6.63 -7.71
CA LEU A 348 -0.18 6.57 -7.43
C LEU A 348 0.58 5.64 -8.39
N GLY A 349 -0.10 4.95 -9.29
CA GLY A 349 0.52 4.10 -10.30
C GLY A 349 1.11 2.79 -9.75
N LEU A 350 0.57 2.24 -8.64
CA LEU A 350 1.00 0.96 -8.09
C LEU A 350 1.02 -0.14 -9.17
N GLY A 351 2.18 -0.76 -9.36
CA GLY A 351 2.38 -1.82 -10.36
C GLY A 351 2.55 -1.35 -11.80
N LYS A 352 2.33 -0.06 -12.12
CA LYS A 352 2.37 0.48 -13.50
C LYS A 352 3.78 0.83 -14.00
N TYR A 353 4.79 0.91 -13.11
CA TYR A 353 6.17 1.24 -13.49
C TYR A 353 6.78 0.15 -14.38
N GLN A 354 7.51 0.60 -15.43
CA GLN A 354 8.12 -0.27 -16.44
C GLN A 354 9.64 -0.34 -16.26
N VAL A 355 10.09 -0.65 -15.05
CA VAL A 355 11.52 -0.80 -14.73
C VAL A 355 11.97 -2.24 -14.98
N ARG A 356 13.23 -2.42 -15.46
CA ARG A 356 13.75 -3.74 -15.84
C ARG A 356 14.24 -4.56 -14.66
N ASN A 357 15.03 -3.96 -13.76
CA ASN A 357 15.62 -4.70 -12.66
C ASN A 357 14.66 -4.89 -11.48
N PHE A 358 14.84 -5.97 -10.73
CA PHE A 358 13.97 -6.31 -9.62
C PHE A 358 14.14 -5.36 -8.42
N ALA A 359 15.35 -4.81 -8.20
CA ALA A 359 15.58 -3.80 -7.17
C ALA A 359 14.67 -2.59 -7.37
N SER A 360 14.58 -2.07 -8.60
CA SER A 360 13.70 -0.95 -8.91
C SER A 360 12.20 -1.31 -8.81
N GLN A 361 11.82 -2.56 -9.09
CA GLN A 361 10.43 -3.02 -8.84
C GLN A 361 10.09 -2.92 -7.36
N ILE A 362 11.00 -3.37 -6.48
CA ILE A 362 10.84 -3.30 -5.03
C ILE A 362 10.83 -1.83 -4.57
N ALA A 363 11.77 -1.02 -5.03
CA ALA A 363 11.88 0.40 -4.69
C ALA A 363 10.59 1.17 -5.04
N CYS A 364 10.14 1.06 -6.29
CA CYS A 364 8.91 1.74 -6.74
C CYS A 364 7.68 1.29 -5.95
N THR A 365 7.57 -0.01 -5.62
CA THR A 365 6.47 -0.53 -4.80
C THR A 365 6.50 0.06 -3.38
N ALA A 366 7.69 0.09 -2.75
CA ALA A 366 7.86 0.67 -1.42
C ALA A 366 7.53 2.17 -1.40
N ILE A 367 7.99 2.93 -2.41
CA ILE A 367 7.72 4.37 -2.53
C ILE A 367 6.21 4.60 -2.71
N THR A 368 5.54 3.84 -3.56
CA THR A 368 4.09 3.96 -3.76
C THR A 368 3.32 3.63 -2.47
N ALA A 369 3.75 2.63 -1.70
CA ALA A 369 3.15 2.33 -0.40
C ALA A 369 3.36 3.48 0.60
N MET A 370 4.54 4.11 0.62
CA MET A 370 4.81 5.28 1.46
C MET A 370 3.96 6.49 1.04
N GLN A 371 3.82 6.76 -0.26
CA GLN A 371 2.93 7.80 -0.79
C GLN A 371 1.50 7.60 -0.32
N TYR A 372 0.98 6.37 -0.43
CA TYR A 372 -0.35 6.04 0.07
C TYR A 372 -0.48 6.29 1.58
N ASN A 373 0.48 5.82 2.38
CA ASN A 373 0.44 5.97 3.83
C ASN A 373 0.49 7.43 4.29
N ILE A 374 1.25 8.28 3.59
CA ILE A 374 1.28 9.74 3.83
C ILE A 374 -0.10 10.35 3.55
N LEU A 375 -0.72 10.01 2.41
CA LEU A 375 -2.07 10.48 2.06
C LEU A 375 -3.13 9.97 3.05
N ALA A 376 -3.02 8.72 3.51
CA ALA A 376 -3.91 8.14 4.51
C ALA A 376 -3.81 8.89 5.84
N THR A 377 -2.60 9.26 6.26
CA THR A 377 -2.36 10.11 7.44
C THR A 377 -2.97 11.50 7.24
N ALA A 378 -2.69 12.16 6.11
CA ALA A 378 -3.22 13.48 5.81
C ALA A 378 -4.75 13.47 5.77
N ARG A 379 -5.37 12.46 5.17
CA ARG A 379 -6.83 12.29 5.16
C ARG A 379 -7.41 12.18 6.57
N ARG A 380 -6.73 11.47 7.48
CA ARG A 380 -7.21 11.28 8.86
C ARG A 380 -7.40 12.61 9.60
N PHE A 381 -6.58 13.59 9.28
CA PHE A 381 -6.58 14.93 9.91
C PHE A 381 -7.22 16.00 9.02
N SER A 382 -7.89 15.63 7.96
CA SER A 382 -8.57 16.54 7.04
C SER A 382 -10.07 16.22 6.96
N SER A 383 -10.83 17.12 6.34
CA SER A 383 -12.26 16.95 6.09
C SER A 383 -12.62 16.07 4.88
N TYR A 384 -11.63 15.49 4.22
CA TYR A 384 -11.88 14.67 3.03
C TYR A 384 -12.38 13.27 3.38
N GLU A 385 -13.47 12.85 2.75
CA GLU A 385 -14.04 11.51 2.93
C GLU A 385 -13.16 10.43 2.29
N THR A 386 -12.50 10.72 1.18
CA THR A 386 -11.72 9.76 0.41
C THR A 386 -10.30 10.23 0.12
N ILE A 387 -9.36 9.29 0.02
CA ILE A 387 -7.97 9.57 -0.40
C ILE A 387 -7.93 10.12 -1.83
N GLY A 388 -8.78 9.62 -2.72
CA GLY A 388 -8.86 10.14 -4.09
C GLY A 388 -9.35 11.60 -4.14
N GLY A 389 -10.22 12.03 -3.24
CA GLY A 389 -10.65 13.43 -3.08
C GLY A 389 -9.47 14.32 -2.67
N LEU A 390 -8.81 13.94 -1.57
CA LEU A 390 -7.61 14.63 -1.08
C LEU A 390 -6.50 14.69 -2.15
N PHE A 391 -6.23 13.58 -2.83
CA PHE A 391 -5.19 13.53 -3.87
C PHE A 391 -5.47 14.49 -5.02
N ARG A 392 -6.70 14.58 -5.51
CA ARG A 392 -7.09 15.53 -6.57
C ARG A 392 -6.89 16.98 -6.13
N GLU A 393 -7.25 17.29 -4.89
CA GLU A 393 -7.08 18.63 -4.32
C GLU A 393 -5.60 19.00 -4.22
N VAL A 394 -4.79 18.14 -3.62
CA VAL A 394 -3.32 18.36 -3.51
C VAL A 394 -2.69 18.53 -4.89
N THR A 395 -3.09 17.69 -5.86
CA THR A 395 -2.57 17.76 -7.25
C THR A 395 -2.99 19.08 -7.92
N ARG A 396 -4.26 19.46 -7.79
CA ARG A 396 -4.77 20.74 -8.35
C ARG A 396 -3.99 21.91 -7.79
N ASN A 397 -3.86 22.00 -6.47
CA ASN A 397 -3.16 23.09 -5.80
C ASN A 397 -1.67 23.15 -6.20
N SER A 398 -1.01 22.00 -6.34
CA SER A 398 0.37 21.92 -6.81
C SER A 398 0.52 22.42 -8.27
N VAL A 399 -0.42 22.10 -9.15
CA VAL A 399 -0.41 22.54 -10.54
C VAL A 399 -0.74 24.02 -10.65
N GLU A 400 -1.72 24.53 -9.91
CA GLU A 400 -2.09 25.95 -9.89
C GLU A 400 -0.97 26.83 -9.39
N LEU A 401 -0.31 26.45 -8.28
CA LEU A 401 0.87 27.15 -7.78
C LEU A 401 1.97 27.22 -8.83
N THR A 402 2.24 26.11 -9.49
CA THR A 402 3.22 26.02 -10.57
C THR A 402 2.92 26.94 -11.75
N ILE A 403 1.66 27.00 -12.20
CA ILE A 403 1.24 27.90 -13.27
C ILE A 403 1.43 29.35 -12.85
N THR A 404 1.07 29.68 -11.63
CA THR A 404 1.22 31.02 -11.05
C THR A 404 2.70 31.43 -11.00
N GLU A 405 3.58 30.57 -10.52
CA GLU A 405 5.03 30.81 -10.49
C GLU A 405 5.62 31.02 -11.91
N ARG A 406 5.19 30.24 -12.90
CA ARG A 406 5.63 30.39 -14.29
C ARG A 406 5.17 31.71 -14.92
N ILE A 407 3.91 32.07 -14.71
CA ILE A 407 3.37 33.36 -15.20
C ILE A 407 4.14 34.52 -14.57
N TRP A 408 4.40 34.43 -13.25
CA TRP A 408 5.18 35.45 -12.55
C TRP A 408 6.62 35.55 -13.08
N GLY A 409 7.30 34.41 -13.29
CA GLY A 409 8.61 34.38 -13.92
C GLY A 409 8.62 35.03 -15.30
N MET A 410 7.65 34.71 -16.16
CA MET A 410 7.52 35.35 -17.48
C MET A 410 7.29 36.86 -17.38
N ILE A 411 6.53 37.34 -16.41
CA ILE A 411 6.31 38.77 -16.17
C ILE A 411 7.63 39.45 -15.78
N ILE A 412 8.39 38.85 -14.87
CA ILE A 412 9.71 39.34 -14.45
C ILE A 412 10.67 39.39 -15.65
N ASP A 413 10.74 38.33 -16.43
CA ASP A 413 11.62 38.28 -17.64
C ASP A 413 11.27 39.41 -18.61
N ILE A 414 9.97 39.64 -18.90
CA ILE A 414 9.51 40.73 -19.75
C ILE A 414 9.87 42.10 -19.19
N VAL A 415 9.72 42.28 -17.88
CA VAL A 415 10.09 43.54 -17.19
C VAL A 415 11.59 43.78 -17.30
N ASN A 416 12.42 42.78 -17.07
CA ASN A 416 13.88 42.87 -17.22
C ASN A 416 14.29 43.22 -18.67
N GLU A 417 13.70 42.61 -19.66
CA GLU A 417 13.94 42.96 -21.08
C GLU A 417 13.56 44.41 -21.41
N ILE A 418 12.40 44.89 -20.88
CA ILE A 418 11.98 46.28 -21.03
C ILE A 418 12.95 47.22 -20.31
N ALA A 419 13.35 46.88 -19.07
CA ALA A 419 14.30 47.65 -18.30
C ALA A 419 15.63 47.84 -18.99
N GLN A 420 16.16 46.77 -19.60
CA GLN A 420 17.38 46.79 -20.40
C GLN A 420 17.22 47.64 -21.67
N CYS A 421 16.10 47.53 -22.40
CA CYS A 421 15.87 48.27 -23.60
C CYS A 421 15.77 49.80 -23.41
N PHE A 422 15.29 50.22 -22.21
CA PHE A 422 15.04 51.64 -21.92
C PHE A 422 16.00 52.21 -20.88
N GLU A 423 17.01 51.44 -20.43
CA GLU A 423 17.97 51.83 -19.39
C GLU A 423 17.27 52.34 -18.10
N ILE A 424 16.17 51.71 -17.72
CA ILE A 424 15.38 52.01 -16.53
C ILE A 424 15.61 50.93 -15.49
N GLU A 425 15.62 51.30 -14.21
CA GLU A 425 15.68 50.29 -13.11
C GLU A 425 14.41 49.40 -13.11
N ASP A 426 14.59 48.09 -13.18
CA ASP A 426 13.54 47.09 -13.22
C ASP A 426 12.56 47.16 -12.04
N GLU A 427 13.04 47.51 -10.83
CA GLU A 427 12.21 47.74 -9.65
C GLU A 427 11.17 48.83 -9.88
N LYS A 428 11.52 49.93 -10.52
CA LYS A 428 10.60 51.06 -10.82
C LYS A 428 9.52 50.67 -11.84
N ILE A 429 9.86 49.86 -12.80
CA ILE A 429 8.89 49.37 -13.78
C ILE A 429 7.90 48.41 -13.09
N LEU A 430 8.39 47.48 -12.27
CA LEU A 430 7.58 46.54 -11.51
C LEU A 430 6.61 47.23 -10.56
N GLU A 431 7.10 48.17 -9.73
CA GLU A 431 6.27 48.99 -8.84
C GLU A 431 5.19 49.77 -9.58
N THR A 432 5.55 50.38 -10.72
CA THR A 432 4.59 51.12 -11.53
C THR A 432 3.50 50.20 -12.12
N LEU A 433 3.86 49.03 -12.59
CA LEU A 433 2.92 48.04 -13.15
C LEU A 433 1.98 47.50 -12.06
N ILE A 434 2.53 47.16 -10.90
CA ILE A 434 1.75 46.68 -9.76
C ILE A 434 0.76 47.76 -9.27
N ASN A 435 1.23 48.98 -9.09
CA ASN A 435 0.41 50.08 -8.58
C ASN A 435 -0.68 50.56 -9.55
N ARG A 436 -0.53 50.31 -10.85
CA ARG A 436 -1.49 50.68 -11.90
C ARG A 436 -2.45 49.61 -12.33
N SER A 437 -2.27 48.36 -11.88
CA SER A 437 -3.08 47.25 -12.31
C SER A 437 -3.72 46.49 -11.14
N ASP A 438 -5.01 46.72 -10.92
CA ASP A 438 -5.80 45.98 -9.91
C ASP A 438 -5.72 44.47 -10.09
N LYS A 439 -5.59 44.00 -11.33
CA LYS A 439 -5.45 42.58 -11.65
C LYS A 439 -4.11 42.02 -11.19
N LEU A 440 -3.02 42.77 -11.35
CA LEU A 440 -1.70 42.37 -10.88
C LEU A 440 -1.62 42.40 -9.35
N GLN A 441 -2.19 43.40 -8.70
CA GLN A 441 -2.29 43.46 -7.24
C GLN A 441 -3.06 42.27 -6.70
N HIS A 442 -4.20 41.96 -7.30
CA HIS A 442 -4.99 40.79 -6.90
C HIS A 442 -4.25 39.47 -7.13
N PHE A 443 -3.50 39.36 -8.23
CA PHE A 443 -2.67 38.17 -8.53
C PHE A 443 -1.55 38.00 -7.48
N ILE A 444 -0.88 39.05 -7.08
CA ILE A 444 0.18 39.05 -6.06
C ILE A 444 -0.40 38.66 -4.70
N GLN A 445 -1.54 39.23 -4.30
CA GLN A 445 -2.22 38.88 -3.07
C GLN A 445 -2.58 37.37 -3.01
N ILE A 446 -3.07 36.80 -4.11
CA ILE A 446 -3.35 35.35 -4.21
C ILE A 446 -2.06 34.55 -4.07
N TYR A 447 -0.96 35.00 -4.70
CA TYR A 447 0.34 34.33 -4.64
C TYR A 447 0.90 34.36 -3.21
N GLU A 448 0.90 35.50 -2.54
CA GLU A 448 1.36 35.66 -1.16
C GLU A 448 0.53 34.82 -0.17
N LEU A 449 -0.79 34.82 -0.30
CA LEU A 449 -1.68 33.99 0.51
C LEU A 449 -1.42 32.48 0.33
N LYS A 450 -1.12 32.03 -0.91
CA LYS A 450 -0.78 30.65 -1.19
C LYS A 450 0.61 30.25 -0.71
N MET A 451 1.55 31.18 -0.63
CA MET A 451 2.91 30.91 -0.11
C MET A 451 2.95 30.93 1.43
N ALA A 452 1.99 31.60 2.07
CA ALA A 452 1.87 31.70 3.53
C ALA A 452 1.07 30.54 4.14
N SER A 453 0.28 29.81 3.34
CA SER A 453 -0.51 28.65 3.73
C SER A 453 0.24 27.32 3.46
#